data_7339532732f9cda5d6f50813849f0b3c
#
_entry.id   7339532732f9cda5d6f50813849f0b3c
#
_cell.length_a   1.000
_cell.length_b   1.000
_cell.length_c   1.000
_cell.angle_alpha   90.00
_cell.angle_beta   90.00
_cell.angle_gamma   90.00
#
_symmetry.space_group_name_H-M   'P 1'
#
loop_
_entity.id
_entity.type
_entity.pdbx_description
1 polymer ?
#
loop_
_entity_poly.entity_id
_entity_poly.type
_entity_poly.pdbx_seq_one_letter_code
_entity_poly.pdbx_strand_id
1 'polypeptide(L)'
;MVTDYDVQQFRLTEAQLRDSIRGRAIATPHILELTRAARARGITVDILDERGTPPSDAVLSATARQLSEILAHVRSGVVTVRALPPGDPAAVFIVHDSQNPDDDPLAVEIEDVTGAVSTV
;
A
#
# COMPACT_ATOMS: atom_id res chain seq x y z
N MET A 1 -26.93 18.21 9.16
CA MET A 1 -27.22 16.81 8.86
C MET A 1 -26.00 16.15 8.22
N VAL A 2 -25.62 15.00 8.73
CA VAL A 2 -24.48 14.25 8.15
C VAL A 2 -24.96 13.54 6.88
N THR A 3 -24.24 13.69 5.79
CA THR A 3 -24.53 13.05 4.51
C THR A 3 -23.66 11.81 4.33
N ASP A 4 -23.99 10.95 3.37
CA ASP A 4 -23.15 9.78 3.03
C ASP A 4 -21.75 10.22 2.60
N TYR A 5 -21.66 11.36 1.89
CA TYR A 5 -20.38 11.95 1.51
C TYR A 5 -19.55 12.32 2.76
N ASP A 6 -20.16 12.97 3.74
CA ASP A 6 -19.48 13.36 4.98
C ASP A 6 -18.98 12.15 5.76
N VAL A 7 -19.80 11.09 5.84
CA VAL A 7 -19.40 9.83 6.49
C VAL A 7 -18.21 9.18 5.76
N GLN A 8 -18.25 9.17 4.43
CA GLN A 8 -17.15 8.62 3.63
C GLN A 8 -15.85 9.41 3.84
N GLN A 9 -15.92 10.73 3.83
CA GLN A 9 -14.74 11.58 4.06
C GLN A 9 -14.17 11.39 5.45
N PHE A 10 -15.01 11.24 6.46
CA PHE A 10 -14.56 10.95 7.82
C PHE A 10 -13.82 9.60 7.89
N ARG A 11 -14.37 8.56 7.27
CA ARG A 11 -13.74 7.24 7.25
C ARG A 11 -12.40 7.25 6.52
N LEU A 12 -12.30 7.98 5.40
CA LEU A 12 -11.05 8.12 4.66
C LEU A 12 -9.99 8.85 5.47
N THR A 13 -10.37 9.90 6.19
CA THR A 13 -9.46 10.65 7.06
C THR A 13 -8.99 9.80 8.22
N GLU A 14 -9.89 9.05 8.85
CA GLU A 14 -9.55 8.13 9.95
C GLU A 14 -8.60 7.03 9.48
N ALA A 15 -8.86 6.44 8.31
CA ALA A 15 -8.00 5.42 7.73
C ALA A 15 -6.61 5.97 7.40
N GLN A 16 -6.53 7.18 6.87
CA GLN A 16 -5.27 7.84 6.56
C GLN A 16 -4.46 8.12 7.84
N LEU A 17 -5.10 8.57 8.91
CA LEU A 17 -4.46 8.79 10.18
C LEU A 17 -3.91 7.48 10.76
N ARG A 18 -4.68 6.40 10.68
CA ARG A 18 -4.25 5.08 11.12
C ARG A 18 -3.02 4.61 10.35
N ASP A 19 -2.99 4.82 9.02
CA ASP A 19 -1.85 4.45 8.18
C ASP A 19 -0.60 5.26 8.51
N SER A 20 -0.77 6.54 8.84
CA SER A 20 0.36 7.39 9.28
C SER A 20 1.01 6.86 10.55
N ILE A 21 0.25 6.20 11.40
CA ILE A 21 0.76 5.60 12.64
C ILE A 21 1.35 4.21 12.37
N ARG A 22 0.66 3.36 11.62
CA ARG A 22 1.04 1.96 11.41
C ARG A 22 2.06 1.77 10.29
N GLY A 23 1.96 2.59 9.23
CA GLY A 23 2.82 2.50 8.07
C GLY A 23 3.94 3.52 8.04
N ARG A 24 4.43 3.94 9.21
CA ARG A 24 5.37 5.06 9.37
C ARG A 24 6.58 5.00 8.45
N ALA A 25 7.13 3.81 8.21
CA ALA A 25 8.32 3.63 7.38
C ALA A 25 8.08 3.97 5.90
N ILE A 26 6.87 3.73 5.39
CA ILE A 26 6.54 3.86 3.97
C ILE A 26 5.37 4.80 3.71
N ALA A 27 4.78 5.41 4.74
CA ALA A 27 3.62 6.28 4.61
C ALA A 27 4.02 7.69 4.15
N THR A 28 4.65 7.80 2.98
CA THR A 28 4.94 9.09 2.36
C THR A 28 3.64 9.76 1.91
N PRO A 29 3.63 11.10 1.72
CA PRO A 29 2.42 11.79 1.22
C PRO A 29 1.90 11.21 -0.09
N HIS A 30 2.79 10.80 -0.99
CA HIS A 30 2.39 10.21 -2.27
C HIS A 30 1.72 8.85 -2.08
N ILE A 31 2.28 7.99 -1.24
CA ILE A 31 1.70 6.66 -0.94
C ILE A 31 0.35 6.82 -0.24
N LEU A 32 0.23 7.74 0.70
CA LEU A 32 -1.03 8.01 1.39
C LEU A 32 -2.10 8.51 0.42
N GLU A 33 -1.74 9.35 -0.56
CA GLU A 33 -2.67 9.84 -1.56
C GLU A 33 -3.15 8.72 -2.50
N LEU A 34 -2.24 7.85 -2.94
CA LEU A 34 -2.59 6.66 -3.75
C LEU A 34 -3.56 5.76 -2.99
N THR A 35 -3.29 5.53 -1.72
CA THR A 35 -4.10 4.69 -0.84
C THR A 35 -5.50 5.29 -0.66
N ARG A 36 -5.56 6.59 -0.39
CA ARG A 36 -6.83 7.32 -0.21
C ARG A 36 -7.69 7.23 -1.48
N ALA A 37 -7.09 7.48 -2.64
CA ALA A 37 -7.81 7.41 -3.91
C ALA A 37 -8.37 6.01 -4.19
N ALA A 38 -7.61 4.98 -3.88
CA ALA A 38 -8.04 3.59 -4.04
C ALA A 38 -9.21 3.25 -3.10
N ARG A 39 -9.11 3.65 -1.84
CA ARG A 39 -10.18 3.43 -0.85
C ARG A 39 -11.47 4.15 -1.25
N ALA A 40 -11.37 5.33 -1.86
CA ALA A 40 -12.53 6.07 -2.36
C ALA A 40 -13.24 5.33 -3.49
N ARG A 41 -12.54 4.44 -4.20
CA ARG A 41 -13.11 3.56 -5.23
C ARG A 41 -13.61 2.22 -4.69
N GLY A 42 -13.53 2.01 -3.37
CA GLY A 42 -14.00 0.77 -2.74
C GLY A 42 -12.94 -0.34 -2.63
N ILE A 43 -11.69 -0.05 -2.93
CA ILE A 43 -10.60 -1.02 -2.78
C ILE A 43 -10.10 -0.99 -1.33
N THR A 44 -9.95 -2.16 -0.72
CA THR A 44 -9.32 -2.26 0.60
C THR A 44 -7.81 -2.19 0.43
N VAL A 45 -7.17 -1.26 1.13
CA VAL A 45 -5.72 -1.12 1.13
C VAL A 45 -5.23 -1.13 2.58
N ASP A 46 -4.36 -2.08 2.89
CA ASP A 46 -3.73 -2.20 4.21
C ASP A 46 -2.23 -1.90 4.09
N ILE A 47 -1.74 -1.04 4.97
CA ILE A 47 -0.32 -0.73 5.07
C ILE A 47 0.19 -1.25 6.41
N LEU A 48 1.14 -2.18 6.34
CA LEU A 48 1.70 -2.83 7.52
C LEU A 48 3.20 -2.52 7.62
N ASP A 49 3.62 -1.91 8.72
CA ASP A 49 5.02 -1.58 8.95
C ASP A 49 5.63 -2.50 10.01
N GLU A 50 6.48 -3.40 9.58
CA GLU A 50 7.29 -4.23 10.47
C GLU A 50 8.74 -3.74 10.54
N ARG A 51 9.06 -2.67 9.80
CA ARG A 51 10.41 -2.14 9.69
C ARG A 51 10.74 -1.11 10.76
N GLY A 52 9.80 -0.20 11.00
CA GLY A 52 9.96 0.86 12.00
C GLY A 52 10.83 2.04 11.57
N THR A 53 11.64 1.89 10.52
CA THR A 53 12.53 2.93 10.00
C THR A 53 12.32 3.10 8.50
N PRO A 54 12.45 4.34 7.96
CA PRO A 54 12.29 4.54 6.52
C PRO A 54 13.32 3.75 5.72
N PRO A 55 12.91 3.10 4.61
CA PRO A 55 13.86 2.51 3.67
C PRO A 55 14.53 3.58 2.82
N SER A 56 15.41 3.16 1.92
CA SER A 56 16.09 4.08 0.98
C SER A 56 15.10 4.81 0.08
N ASP A 57 15.52 5.93 -0.51
CA ASP A 57 14.70 6.66 -1.48
C ASP A 57 14.38 5.80 -2.71
N ALA A 58 15.30 4.95 -3.13
CA ALA A 58 15.08 4.02 -4.24
C ALA A 58 13.93 3.05 -3.93
N VAL A 59 13.89 2.53 -2.70
CA VAL A 59 12.80 1.64 -2.26
C VAL A 59 11.47 2.39 -2.19
N LEU A 60 11.46 3.59 -1.62
CA LEU A 60 10.24 4.42 -1.54
C LEU A 60 9.70 4.75 -2.93
N SER A 61 10.56 5.13 -3.85
CA SER A 61 10.18 5.44 -5.23
C SER A 61 9.63 4.21 -5.95
N ALA A 62 10.27 3.07 -5.79
CA ALA A 62 9.82 1.81 -6.39
C ALA A 62 8.47 1.38 -5.81
N THR A 63 8.27 1.54 -4.50
CA THR A 63 7.01 1.22 -3.83
C THR A 63 5.87 2.08 -4.38
N ALA A 64 6.09 3.39 -4.48
CA ALA A 64 5.08 4.30 -5.01
C ALA A 64 4.73 3.97 -6.46
N ARG A 65 5.73 3.69 -7.29
CA ARG A 65 5.53 3.34 -8.69
C ARG A 65 4.74 2.04 -8.85
N GLN A 66 5.14 0.99 -8.14
CA GLN A 66 4.48 -0.30 -8.20
C GLN A 66 3.05 -0.24 -7.66
N LEU A 67 2.85 0.46 -6.55
CA LEU A 67 1.52 0.65 -5.98
C LEU A 67 0.62 1.42 -6.94
N SER A 68 1.13 2.47 -7.57
CA SER A 68 0.39 3.25 -8.58
C SER A 68 -0.05 2.37 -9.75
N GLU A 69 0.85 1.53 -10.27
CA GLU A 69 0.55 0.61 -11.37
C GLU A 69 -0.51 -0.42 -10.98
N ILE A 70 -0.35 -1.03 -9.81
CA ILE A 70 -1.31 -2.02 -9.31
C ILE A 70 -2.68 -1.39 -9.13
N LEU A 71 -2.75 -0.26 -8.45
CA LEU A 71 -4.02 0.41 -8.17
C LEU A 71 -4.71 0.93 -9.43
N ALA A 72 -3.95 1.23 -10.50
CA ALA A 72 -4.54 1.64 -11.78
C ALA A 72 -5.31 0.51 -12.46
N HIS A 73 -4.98 -0.75 -12.19
CA HIS A 73 -5.60 -1.92 -12.82
C HIS A 73 -6.56 -2.68 -11.92
N VAL A 74 -6.47 -2.44 -10.60
CA VAL A 74 -7.30 -3.14 -9.61
C VAL A 74 -8.68 -2.49 -9.54
N ARG A 75 -9.72 -3.31 -9.55
CA ARG A 75 -11.11 -2.85 -9.45
C ARG A 75 -11.80 -3.27 -8.16
N SER A 76 -11.26 -4.29 -7.51
CA SER A 76 -11.84 -4.83 -6.27
C SER A 76 -10.78 -5.62 -5.50
N GLY A 77 -11.14 -6.04 -4.30
CA GLY A 77 -10.28 -6.89 -3.49
C GLY A 77 -9.44 -6.13 -2.49
N VAL A 78 -8.37 -6.76 -2.06
CA VAL A 78 -7.48 -6.27 -1.01
C VAL A 78 -6.07 -6.09 -1.56
N VAL A 79 -5.49 -4.93 -1.35
CA VAL A 79 -4.07 -4.66 -1.62
C VAL A 79 -3.38 -4.47 -0.28
N THR A 80 -2.35 -5.27 -0.01
CA THR A 80 -1.55 -5.19 1.21
C THR A 80 -0.15 -4.72 0.85
N VAL A 81 0.30 -3.65 1.49
CA VAL A 81 1.66 -3.12 1.37
C VAL A 81 2.36 -3.35 2.71
N ARG A 82 3.42 -4.16 2.69
CA ARG A 82 4.10 -4.57 3.91
C ARG A 82 5.55 -4.16 3.85
N ALA A 83 5.97 -3.36 4.84
CA ALA A 83 7.38 -3.01 5.03
C ALA A 83 8.01 -4.05 5.95
N LEU A 84 9.03 -4.73 5.46
CA LEU A 84 9.68 -5.85 6.14
C LEU A 84 10.82 -5.37 7.05
N PRO A 85 11.16 -6.12 8.11
CA PRO A 85 12.25 -5.75 9.01
C PRO A 85 13.59 -5.59 8.29
N PRO A 86 14.48 -4.71 8.79
CA PRO A 86 15.85 -4.63 8.28
C PRO A 86 16.56 -5.98 8.36
N GLY A 87 17.36 -6.31 7.35
CA GLY A 87 18.04 -7.59 7.26
C GLY A 87 17.34 -8.61 6.37
N ASP A 88 16.08 -8.39 6.04
CA ASP A 88 15.37 -9.16 5.02
C ASP A 88 15.85 -8.72 3.63
N PRO A 89 16.04 -9.62 2.66
CA PRO A 89 16.42 -9.23 1.29
C PRO A 89 15.41 -8.29 0.63
N ALA A 90 14.12 -8.45 0.93
CA ALA A 90 13.08 -7.55 0.46
C ALA A 90 12.76 -6.52 1.54
N ALA A 91 12.65 -5.25 1.14
CA ALA A 91 12.21 -4.18 2.04
C ALA A 91 10.70 -4.03 2.05
N VAL A 92 10.04 -4.27 0.92
CA VAL A 92 8.60 -4.09 0.76
C VAL A 92 8.00 -5.24 -0.04
N PHE A 93 6.85 -5.69 0.40
CA PHE A 93 6.02 -6.67 -0.29
C PHE A 93 4.67 -6.03 -0.61
N ILE A 94 4.22 -6.14 -1.85
CA ILE A 94 2.89 -5.68 -2.25
C ILE A 94 2.13 -6.88 -2.78
N VAL A 95 0.96 -7.16 -2.20
CA VAL A 95 0.11 -8.28 -2.59
C VAL A 95 -1.28 -7.76 -2.94
N HIS A 96 -1.81 -8.19 -4.08
CA HIS A 96 -3.19 -7.95 -4.45
C HIS A 96 -3.93 -9.29 -4.50
N ASP A 97 -4.98 -9.40 -3.72
CA ASP A 97 -5.92 -10.52 -3.73
C ASP A 97 -7.29 -9.99 -4.19
N SER A 98 -7.74 -10.42 -5.36
CA SER A 98 -9.04 -10.02 -5.90
C SER A 98 -10.21 -10.64 -5.13
N GLN A 99 -9.93 -11.63 -4.27
CA GLN A 99 -10.92 -12.45 -3.56
C GLN A 99 -11.79 -13.30 -4.50
N ASN A 100 -11.39 -13.41 -5.75
CA ASN A 100 -12.02 -14.30 -6.72
C ASN A 100 -11.20 -15.59 -6.78
N PRO A 101 -11.80 -16.78 -6.50
CA PRO A 101 -11.06 -18.05 -6.52
C PRO A 101 -10.41 -18.39 -7.86
N ASP A 102 -10.90 -17.81 -8.95
CA ASP A 102 -10.37 -18.07 -10.29
C ASP A 102 -9.15 -17.18 -10.62
N ASP A 103 -8.88 -16.16 -9.84
CA ASP A 103 -7.75 -15.26 -10.05
C ASP A 103 -6.58 -15.59 -9.11
N ASP A 104 -5.39 -15.68 -9.66
CA ASP A 104 -4.19 -15.83 -8.85
C ASP A 104 -3.83 -14.51 -8.17
N PRO A 105 -3.39 -14.53 -6.89
CA PRO A 105 -2.90 -13.32 -6.25
C PRO A 105 -1.65 -12.79 -6.97
N LEU A 106 -1.57 -11.47 -7.10
CA LEU A 106 -0.37 -10.80 -7.58
C LEU A 106 0.52 -10.45 -6.39
N ALA A 107 1.79 -10.79 -6.47
CA ALA A 107 2.76 -10.45 -5.43
C ALA A 107 4.02 -9.87 -6.05
N VAL A 108 4.48 -8.75 -5.48
CA VAL A 108 5.67 -8.03 -5.93
C VAL A 108 6.59 -7.80 -4.73
N GLU A 109 7.87 -8.11 -4.91
CA GLU A 109 8.93 -7.81 -3.95
C GLU A 109 9.74 -6.61 -4.41
N ILE A 110 10.10 -5.74 -3.46
CA ILE A 110 11.02 -4.63 -3.70
C ILE A 110 12.27 -4.86 -2.85
N GLU A 111 13.40 -5.04 -3.51
CA GLU A 111 14.67 -5.33 -2.86
C GLU A 111 15.12 -4.17 -2.00
N ASP A 112 15.64 -4.47 -0.81
CA ASP A 112 16.16 -3.45 0.10
C ASP A 112 17.35 -2.73 -0.52
N VAL A 113 17.50 -1.45 -0.19
CA VAL A 113 18.52 -0.53 -0.67
C VAL A 113 18.37 -0.17 -2.15
N THR A 114 18.36 -1.15 -3.06
CA THR A 114 18.37 -0.93 -4.51
C THR A 114 17.03 -0.55 -5.09
N GLY A 115 15.93 -1.01 -4.48
CA GLY A 115 14.59 -0.82 -5.01
C GLY A 115 14.28 -1.69 -6.23
N ALA A 116 15.09 -2.70 -6.51
CA ALA A 116 14.85 -3.62 -7.62
C ALA A 116 13.54 -4.38 -7.40
N VAL A 117 12.73 -4.50 -8.44
CA VAL A 117 11.39 -5.08 -8.39
C VAL A 117 11.40 -6.47 -9.00
N SER A 118 10.80 -7.42 -8.28
CA SER A 118 10.62 -8.79 -8.75
C SER A 118 9.17 -9.22 -8.55
N THR A 119 8.62 -9.90 -9.54
CA THR A 119 7.32 -10.55 -9.41
C THR A 119 7.51 -11.92 -8.78
N VAL A 120 6.72 -12.20 -7.77
CA VAL A 120 6.79 -13.47 -7.03
C VAL A 120 5.85 -14.51 -7.62
#